data_2778fc8ac90130c8a43eba67765a452d
#
_entry.id   2778fc8ac90130c8a43eba67765a452d
#
_cell.length_a   1.000
_cell.length_b   1.000
_cell.length_c   1.000
_cell.angle_alpha   90.00
_cell.angle_beta   90.00
_cell.angle_gamma   90.00
#
_symmetry.space_group_name_H-M   'P 1'
#
loop_
_entity.id
_entity.type
_entity.pdbx_description
1 polymer ?
#
loop_
_entity_poly.entity_id
_entity_poly.type
_entity_poly.pdbx_seq_one_letter_code
_entity_poly.pdbx_strand_id
1 'polypeptide(L)'
;MSLLPEPHQEPRTEHRARIAIIGGTGLYKLPGAVVLDTLDITTPFGPPSSAVTVARLATQAGPGDEDGDGGGDGEGPLVAFLSRHGRGHSVAPQQINYRANLWALKSLGVEAVISSAAVGGLVSSHGTGTFAVPDQVLDKTWGRADTFYDGSLPTGVQHLPAAEPYSAPLRAALIAALERRSEDFAGAGTVAVINGPRFSTKAESAALVQSGAQLISMTQYPEPMLAAELNMHFAALAFITDADTGHDGSEPVTADLVLGRLAAAQPRILAVLSDAVRTVSAGLASAEPANDGGMWRMALMPPAAVATVMGAAGPASHGTKRTGP
;
A
#
# COMPACT_ATOMS: atom_id res chain seq x y z
N MET A 1 41.25 0.38 -15.59
CA MET A 1 40.54 1.43 -14.83
C MET A 1 39.13 0.92 -14.56
N SER A 2 38.93 0.40 -13.36
CA SER A 2 37.62 -0.15 -12.94
C SER A 2 36.78 1.05 -12.52
N LEU A 3 35.71 1.34 -13.28
CA LEU A 3 34.70 2.27 -12.86
C LEU A 3 33.87 1.56 -11.77
N LEU A 4 34.08 1.96 -10.53
CA LEU A 4 33.18 1.61 -9.44
C LEU A 4 31.79 2.16 -9.79
N PRO A 5 30.70 1.39 -9.53
CA PRO A 5 29.35 1.92 -9.68
C PRO A 5 29.21 3.16 -8.78
N GLU A 6 28.61 4.21 -9.32
CA GLU A 6 28.33 5.42 -8.54
C GLU A 6 27.49 5.06 -7.30
N PRO A 7 27.81 5.63 -6.14
CA PRO A 7 27.04 5.39 -4.93
C PRO A 7 25.60 5.87 -5.16
N HIS A 8 24.64 5.05 -4.71
CA HIS A 8 23.22 5.43 -4.69
C HIS A 8 23.10 6.85 -4.14
N GLN A 9 22.53 7.76 -4.92
CA GLN A 9 22.20 9.09 -4.42
C GLN A 9 21.20 8.88 -3.27
N GLU A 10 21.65 9.16 -2.04
CA GLU A 10 20.71 9.28 -0.92
C GLU A 10 19.68 10.35 -1.30
N PRO A 11 18.35 10.05 -1.14
CA PRO A 11 17.34 11.06 -1.41
C PRO A 11 17.63 12.28 -0.56
N ARG A 12 17.56 13.46 -1.17
CA ARG A 12 17.78 14.74 -0.48
C ARG A 12 16.92 14.75 0.78
N THR A 13 17.49 15.11 1.91
CA THR A 13 16.85 15.12 3.24
C THR A 13 15.52 15.89 3.28
N GLU A 14 15.33 16.79 2.33
CA GLU A 14 14.14 17.64 2.18
C GLU A 14 12.86 16.89 1.74
N HIS A 15 12.99 15.68 1.17
CA HIS A 15 11.86 14.92 0.59
C HIS A 15 11.59 13.60 1.32
N ARG A 16 11.96 13.49 2.58
CA ARG A 16 11.65 12.29 3.38
C ARG A 16 10.16 12.26 3.76
N ALA A 17 9.42 11.34 3.17
CA ALA A 17 8.04 11.08 3.53
C ALA A 17 7.95 9.88 4.48
N ARG A 18 7.47 10.09 5.71
CA ARG A 18 7.26 9.00 6.68
C ARG A 18 6.03 8.15 6.37
N ILE A 19 5.13 8.65 5.53
CA ILE A 19 3.88 8.01 5.15
C ILE A 19 3.86 7.78 3.65
N ALA A 20 3.41 6.60 3.23
CA ALA A 20 3.15 6.32 1.83
C ALA A 20 1.70 5.89 1.58
N ILE A 21 1.21 6.18 0.38
CA ILE A 21 -0.01 5.61 -0.18
C ILE A 21 0.38 4.76 -1.39
N ILE A 22 -0.04 3.49 -1.37
CA ILE A 22 -0.02 2.65 -2.57
C ILE A 22 -1.41 2.74 -3.21
N GLY A 23 -1.49 3.45 -4.34
CA GLY A 23 -2.72 3.62 -5.10
C GLY A 23 -3.05 2.38 -5.93
N GLY A 24 -4.27 1.87 -5.78
CA GLY A 24 -4.85 0.87 -6.67
C GLY A 24 -5.39 1.50 -7.95
N THR A 25 -6.22 0.74 -8.66
CA THR A 25 -6.92 1.17 -9.88
C THR A 25 -7.63 2.50 -9.68
N GLY A 26 -7.43 3.43 -10.60
CA GLY A 26 -8.10 4.74 -10.57
C GLY A 26 -7.49 5.78 -9.62
N LEU A 27 -6.55 5.43 -8.76
CA LEU A 27 -5.93 6.35 -7.80
C LEU A 27 -4.51 6.72 -8.27
N TYR A 28 -4.39 7.82 -9.01
CA TYR A 28 -3.12 8.26 -9.59
C TYR A 28 -2.61 9.60 -9.04
N LYS A 29 -3.43 10.31 -8.27
CA LYS A 29 -3.13 11.63 -7.68
C LYS A 29 -3.88 11.79 -6.36
N LEU A 30 -3.32 12.58 -5.46
CA LEU A 30 -4.00 13.08 -4.26
C LEU A 30 -4.49 14.49 -4.55
N PRO A 31 -5.81 14.75 -4.59
CA PRO A 31 -6.35 16.10 -4.80
C PRO A 31 -5.87 17.05 -3.71
N GLY A 32 -5.57 18.28 -4.09
CA GLY A 32 -5.07 19.29 -3.18
C GLY A 32 -3.64 19.06 -2.66
N ALA A 33 -2.95 18.03 -3.16
CA ALA A 33 -1.54 17.83 -2.85
C ALA A 33 -0.66 18.58 -3.85
N VAL A 34 0.38 19.24 -3.34
CA VAL A 34 1.41 19.87 -4.15
C VAL A 34 2.52 18.85 -4.38
N VAL A 35 2.74 18.48 -5.64
CA VAL A 35 3.84 17.58 -6.02
C VAL A 35 5.16 18.32 -5.86
N LEU A 36 6.05 17.74 -5.06
CA LEU A 36 7.39 18.29 -4.81
C LEU A 36 8.45 17.59 -5.67
N ASP A 37 8.31 16.26 -5.86
CA ASP A 37 9.27 15.48 -6.62
C ASP A 37 8.62 14.23 -7.22
N THR A 38 9.28 13.65 -8.24
CA THR A 38 8.93 12.36 -8.83
C THR A 38 10.22 11.58 -9.05
N LEU A 39 10.38 10.50 -8.30
CA LEU A 39 11.63 9.78 -8.14
C LEU A 39 11.57 8.42 -8.85
N ASP A 40 12.47 8.21 -9.81
CA ASP A 40 12.75 6.90 -10.38
C ASP A 40 13.76 6.17 -9.50
N ILE A 41 13.28 5.21 -8.71
CA ILE A 41 14.09 4.51 -7.72
C ILE A 41 14.56 3.17 -8.30
N THR A 42 15.87 2.98 -8.31
CA THR A 42 16.47 1.69 -8.63
C THR A 42 16.52 0.83 -7.37
N THR A 43 16.03 -0.42 -7.46
CA THR A 43 16.04 -1.34 -6.32
C THR A 43 16.82 -2.63 -6.62
N PRO A 44 17.32 -3.33 -5.59
CA PRO A 44 17.98 -4.64 -5.75
C PRO A 44 17.05 -5.71 -6.35
N PHE A 45 15.75 -5.49 -6.27
CA PHE A 45 14.70 -6.43 -6.69
C PHE A 45 14.14 -6.11 -8.08
N GLY A 46 14.78 -5.19 -8.82
CA GLY A 46 14.29 -4.71 -10.10
C GLY A 46 13.48 -3.40 -9.99
N PRO A 47 12.82 -2.96 -11.07
CA PRO A 47 12.08 -1.70 -11.05
C PRO A 47 10.78 -1.80 -10.24
N PRO A 48 10.41 -0.74 -9.50
CA PRO A 48 9.06 -0.56 -8.97
C PRO A 48 8.02 -0.46 -10.09
N SER A 49 6.75 -0.60 -9.75
CA SER A 49 5.64 -0.50 -10.71
C SER A 49 5.52 0.89 -11.34
N SER A 50 5.95 1.92 -10.65
CA SER A 50 5.98 3.31 -11.14
C SER A 50 7.07 4.10 -10.41
N ALA A 51 7.42 5.27 -10.95
CA ALA A 51 8.11 6.29 -10.16
C ALA A 51 7.31 6.61 -8.88
N VAL A 52 8.01 6.99 -7.81
CA VAL A 52 7.39 7.43 -6.56
C VAL A 52 7.24 8.94 -6.57
N THR A 53 6.02 9.43 -6.42
CA THR A 53 5.74 10.87 -6.31
C THR A 53 5.74 11.28 -4.85
N VAL A 54 6.55 12.26 -4.47
CA VAL A 54 6.50 12.89 -3.14
C VAL A 54 5.68 14.17 -3.27
N ALA A 55 4.64 14.26 -2.45
CA ALA A 55 3.72 15.39 -2.46
C ALA A 55 3.42 15.87 -1.04
N ARG A 56 3.10 17.13 -0.90
CA ARG A 56 2.63 17.76 0.34
C ARG A 56 1.11 17.86 0.30
N LEU A 57 0.44 17.32 1.29
CA LEU A 57 -0.99 17.53 1.45
C LEU A 57 -1.26 18.96 1.93
N ALA A 58 -2.31 19.60 1.39
CA ALA A 58 -2.76 20.88 1.92
C ALA A 58 -3.20 20.73 3.38
N THR A 59 -2.93 21.74 4.20
CA THR A 59 -3.59 21.92 5.49
C THR A 59 -5.09 22.12 5.23
N GLN A 60 -5.98 21.52 6.03
CA GLN A 60 -7.39 21.89 5.94
C GLN A 60 -7.53 23.35 6.35
N ALA A 61 -8.19 24.17 5.50
CA ALA A 61 -8.80 25.40 5.96
C ALA A 61 -9.81 25.05 7.07
N GLY A 62 -9.73 25.68 8.22
CA GLY A 62 -10.71 25.51 9.29
C GLY A 62 -12.10 25.97 8.78
N PRO A 63 -13.21 25.48 9.39
CA PRO A 63 -14.52 26.05 9.12
C PRO A 63 -14.53 27.51 9.60
N GLY A 64 -14.35 28.48 8.69
CA GLY A 64 -14.27 29.90 8.97
C GLY A 64 -13.24 30.68 8.15
N ASP A 65 -12.33 30.02 7.47
CA ASP A 65 -11.31 30.67 6.60
C ASP A 65 -11.85 30.91 5.17
N GLU A 66 -13.02 31.54 5.05
CA GLU A 66 -13.59 31.93 3.74
C GLU A 66 -12.88 33.14 3.13
N ASP A 67 -12.06 33.85 3.89
CA ASP A 67 -11.28 35.00 3.42
C ASP A 67 -9.82 34.56 3.18
N GLY A 68 -9.52 34.19 1.98
CA GLY A 68 -8.33 33.91 1.18
C GLY A 68 -6.91 34.27 1.66
N ASP A 69 -6.65 34.41 2.95
CA ASP A 69 -5.32 34.58 3.54
C ASP A 69 -5.13 33.52 4.66
N GLY A 70 -5.30 32.26 4.31
CA GLY A 70 -5.03 31.12 5.18
C GLY A 70 -3.54 30.96 5.47
N GLY A 71 -2.96 31.94 6.10
CA GLY A 71 -1.61 31.93 6.67
C GLY A 71 -1.51 31.08 7.93
N GLY A 72 -1.87 29.81 7.85
CA GLY A 72 -1.38 28.83 8.79
C GLY A 72 -0.01 28.38 8.31
N ASP A 73 1.08 28.85 8.94
CA ASP A 73 2.47 28.47 8.68
C ASP A 73 2.78 26.96 8.91
N GLY A 74 1.76 26.12 9.00
CA GLY A 74 1.85 24.67 9.09
C GLY A 74 1.93 24.02 7.71
N GLU A 75 3.10 23.71 7.24
CA GLU A 75 3.25 22.83 6.08
C GLU A 75 2.57 21.49 6.34
N GLY A 76 1.61 21.10 5.46
CA GLY A 76 0.92 19.81 5.58
C GLY A 76 1.88 18.61 5.44
N PRO A 77 1.45 17.40 5.81
CA PRO A 77 2.32 16.23 5.82
C PRO A 77 2.84 15.87 4.42
N LEU A 78 4.09 15.38 4.37
CA LEU A 78 4.68 14.79 3.17
C LEU A 78 4.19 13.35 3.02
N VAL A 79 3.79 12.99 1.81
CA VAL A 79 3.30 11.66 1.43
C VAL A 79 4.03 11.17 0.19
N ALA A 80 4.57 9.96 0.25
CA ALA A 80 5.05 9.24 -0.92
C ALA A 80 3.86 8.51 -1.57
N PHE A 81 3.71 8.64 -2.88
CA PHE A 81 2.64 7.99 -3.64
C PHE A 81 3.22 7.06 -4.71
N LEU A 82 2.74 5.82 -4.74
CA LEU A 82 3.14 4.81 -5.72
C LEU A 82 1.91 4.19 -6.38
N SER A 83 1.89 4.16 -7.73
CA SER A 83 0.84 3.49 -8.50
C SER A 83 1.15 2.01 -8.64
N ARG A 84 0.38 1.15 -7.96
CA ARG A 84 0.61 -0.31 -7.90
C ARG A 84 0.63 -0.98 -9.27
N HIS A 85 -0.26 -0.60 -10.16
CA HIS A 85 -0.41 -1.18 -11.49
C HIS A 85 0.33 -0.42 -12.59
N GLY A 86 1.25 0.48 -12.23
CA GLY A 86 1.93 1.32 -13.20
C GLY A 86 1.02 2.39 -13.83
N ARG A 87 1.55 3.11 -14.81
CA ARG A 87 0.75 4.09 -15.55
C ARG A 87 -0.25 3.38 -16.46
N GLY A 88 -1.50 3.83 -16.44
CA GLY A 88 -2.55 3.29 -17.32
C GLY A 88 -2.91 1.83 -17.03
N HIS A 89 -2.71 1.37 -15.79
CA HIS A 89 -3.06 -0.02 -15.38
C HIS A 89 -2.37 -1.11 -16.22
N SER A 90 -1.09 -0.89 -16.54
CA SER A 90 -0.32 -1.74 -17.46
C SER A 90 0.28 -3.00 -16.84
N VAL A 91 0.31 -3.08 -15.49
CA VAL A 91 0.92 -4.21 -14.76
C VAL A 91 -0.18 -5.07 -14.14
N ALA A 92 -0.27 -6.33 -14.57
CA ALA A 92 -1.23 -7.28 -14.02
C ALA A 92 -0.91 -7.66 -12.56
N PRO A 93 -1.91 -8.03 -11.72
CA PRO A 93 -1.70 -8.29 -10.29
C PRO A 93 -0.57 -9.26 -9.96
N GLN A 94 -0.45 -10.35 -10.71
CA GLN A 94 0.59 -11.37 -10.51
C GLN A 94 1.97 -10.96 -11.05
N GLN A 95 2.06 -9.86 -11.80
CA GLN A 95 3.31 -9.35 -12.36
C GLN A 95 3.87 -8.14 -11.60
N ILE A 96 3.14 -7.66 -10.60
CA ILE A 96 3.59 -6.55 -9.77
C ILE A 96 4.86 -6.96 -9.03
N ASN A 97 5.88 -6.10 -9.10
CA ASN A 97 7.10 -6.26 -8.31
C ASN A 97 6.90 -5.69 -6.90
N TYR A 98 6.19 -6.45 -6.07
CA TYR A 98 5.85 -6.01 -4.71
C TYR A 98 7.09 -5.73 -3.85
N ARG A 99 8.15 -6.55 -3.97
CA ARG A 99 9.42 -6.30 -3.26
C ARG A 99 10.04 -4.97 -3.63
N ALA A 100 10.13 -4.67 -4.93
CA ALA A 100 10.67 -3.39 -5.39
C ALA A 100 9.83 -2.21 -4.90
N ASN A 101 8.50 -2.33 -4.91
CA ASN A 101 7.60 -1.28 -4.46
C ASN A 101 7.82 -0.94 -2.98
N LEU A 102 7.81 -1.95 -2.09
CA LEU A 102 7.96 -1.73 -0.64
C LEU A 102 9.38 -1.29 -0.29
N TRP A 103 10.41 -1.85 -0.95
CA TRP A 103 11.79 -1.43 -0.77
C TRP A 103 11.98 0.05 -1.17
N ALA A 104 11.43 0.47 -2.32
CA ALA A 104 11.53 1.85 -2.78
C ALA A 104 10.88 2.83 -1.79
N LEU A 105 9.72 2.49 -1.24
CA LEU A 105 9.08 3.32 -0.21
C LEU A 105 9.93 3.37 1.07
N LYS A 106 10.47 2.25 1.53
CA LYS A 106 11.35 2.21 2.71
C LYS A 106 12.60 3.05 2.51
N SER A 107 13.21 3.06 1.33
CA SER A 107 14.41 3.85 1.02
C SER A 107 14.18 5.37 1.13
N LEU A 108 12.94 5.83 0.99
CA LEU A 108 12.54 7.24 1.21
C LEU A 108 12.28 7.59 2.68
N GLY A 109 12.45 6.62 3.60
CA GLY A 109 12.20 6.82 5.03
C GLY A 109 10.76 6.55 5.45
N VAL A 110 9.96 5.86 4.61
CA VAL A 110 8.58 5.51 4.95
C VAL A 110 8.53 4.56 6.15
N GLU A 111 7.65 4.87 7.08
CA GLU A 111 7.39 4.10 8.30
C GLU A 111 5.96 3.53 8.32
N ALA A 112 5.05 4.14 7.56
CA ALA A 112 3.65 3.76 7.49
C ALA A 112 3.13 3.76 6.05
N VAL A 113 2.49 2.67 5.64
CA VAL A 113 1.93 2.48 4.30
C VAL A 113 0.42 2.28 4.40
N ILE A 114 -0.35 3.14 3.72
CA ILE A 114 -1.78 2.96 3.51
C ILE A 114 -2.00 2.48 2.07
N SER A 115 -2.54 1.29 1.93
CA SER A 115 -2.87 0.70 0.63
C SER A 115 -4.34 0.98 0.29
N SER A 116 -4.63 1.43 -0.93
CA SER A 116 -6.00 1.52 -1.44
C SER A 116 -6.25 0.42 -2.46
N ALA A 117 -7.37 -0.28 -2.35
CA ALA A 117 -7.73 -1.36 -3.26
C ALA A 117 -9.24 -1.44 -3.52
N ALA A 118 -9.60 -1.84 -4.76
CA ALA A 118 -10.90 -2.39 -5.07
C ALA A 118 -10.97 -3.84 -4.60
N VAL A 119 -12.08 -4.23 -4.02
CA VAL A 119 -12.35 -5.59 -3.57
C VAL A 119 -13.77 -6.01 -3.91
N GLY A 120 -14.00 -7.30 -4.08
CA GLY A 120 -15.34 -7.88 -4.09
C GLY A 120 -15.79 -8.22 -2.67
N GLY A 121 -17.08 -8.04 -2.37
CA GLY A 121 -17.71 -8.56 -1.17
C GLY A 121 -18.12 -10.00 -1.37
N LEU A 122 -17.82 -10.86 -0.42
CA LEU A 122 -18.18 -12.29 -0.46
C LEU A 122 -19.42 -12.60 0.40
N VAL A 123 -19.80 -11.68 1.28
CA VAL A 123 -20.90 -11.82 2.24
C VAL A 123 -21.72 -10.53 2.30
N SER A 124 -23.01 -10.63 2.67
CA SER A 124 -23.93 -9.50 2.67
C SER A 124 -23.58 -8.39 3.66
N SER A 125 -22.85 -8.70 4.74
CA SER A 125 -22.35 -7.68 5.69
C SER A 125 -21.27 -6.80 5.12
N HIS A 126 -20.72 -7.12 3.95
CA HIS A 126 -19.71 -6.37 3.21
C HIS A 126 -20.27 -5.99 1.84
N GLY A 127 -21.27 -5.10 1.86
CA GLY A 127 -22.07 -4.73 0.70
C GLY A 127 -21.34 -3.83 -0.29
N THR A 128 -21.76 -3.92 -1.54
CA THR A 128 -21.25 -3.07 -2.64
C THR A 128 -21.46 -1.58 -2.36
N GLY A 129 -20.46 -0.75 -2.67
CA GLY A 129 -20.50 0.70 -2.48
C GLY A 129 -20.08 1.17 -1.10
N THR A 130 -19.69 0.25 -0.21
CA THR A 130 -19.20 0.53 1.14
C THR A 130 -17.69 0.35 1.24
N PHE A 131 -17.11 0.73 2.37
CA PHE A 131 -15.70 0.54 2.66
C PHE A 131 -15.47 -0.70 3.55
N ALA A 132 -14.23 -1.17 3.57
CA ALA A 132 -13.76 -2.11 4.58
C ALA A 132 -12.33 -1.78 5.00
N VAL A 133 -12.02 -2.07 6.27
CA VAL A 133 -10.66 -1.99 6.82
C VAL A 133 -10.27 -3.39 7.29
N PRO A 134 -9.69 -4.22 6.42
CA PRO A 134 -9.36 -5.61 6.73
C PRO A 134 -8.45 -5.72 7.95
N ASP A 135 -8.58 -6.81 8.69
CA ASP A 135 -7.70 -7.17 9.81
C ASP A 135 -7.01 -8.51 9.61
N GLN A 136 -7.47 -9.32 8.66
CA GLN A 136 -6.87 -10.62 8.34
C GLN A 136 -6.75 -10.84 6.82
N VAL A 137 -5.82 -11.71 6.43
CA VAL A 137 -5.56 -12.08 5.04
C VAL A 137 -5.45 -13.60 4.88
N LEU A 138 -6.09 -14.14 3.83
CA LEU A 138 -5.91 -15.49 3.35
C LEU A 138 -5.20 -15.45 2.00
N ASP A 139 -3.98 -15.93 1.95
CA ASP A 139 -3.24 -16.06 0.70
C ASP A 139 -3.72 -17.28 -0.11
N LYS A 140 -4.17 -17.01 -1.33
CA LYS A 140 -4.52 -17.99 -2.36
C LYS A 140 -3.74 -17.71 -3.64
N THR A 141 -2.63 -16.99 -3.54
CA THR A 141 -1.75 -16.70 -4.66
C THR A 141 -0.68 -17.77 -4.84
N TRP A 142 0.04 -17.70 -5.93
CA TRP A 142 1.17 -18.57 -6.21
C TRP A 142 2.18 -17.88 -7.10
N GLY A 143 3.46 -18.25 -6.97
CA GLY A 143 4.54 -17.75 -7.81
C GLY A 143 4.93 -16.29 -7.58
N ARG A 144 4.46 -15.63 -6.51
CA ARG A 144 4.87 -14.29 -6.13
C ARG A 144 6.15 -14.32 -5.32
N ALA A 145 7.01 -13.32 -5.52
CA ALA A 145 8.12 -13.06 -4.62
C ALA A 145 7.59 -12.30 -3.40
N ASP A 146 7.28 -13.03 -2.33
CA ASP A 146 6.50 -12.59 -1.18
C ASP A 146 7.30 -12.43 0.12
N THR A 147 8.63 -12.54 0.04
CA THR A 147 9.55 -12.30 1.16
C THR A 147 10.86 -11.68 0.68
N PHE A 148 11.49 -10.87 1.55
CA PHE A 148 12.88 -10.40 1.40
C PHE A 148 13.90 -11.40 1.95
N TYR A 149 13.46 -12.39 2.73
CA TYR A 149 14.31 -13.32 3.48
C TYR A 149 14.27 -14.74 2.90
N ASP A 150 14.35 -14.85 1.57
CA ASP A 150 14.31 -16.11 0.83
C ASP A 150 15.62 -16.91 0.88
N GLY A 151 16.60 -16.45 1.64
CA GLY A 151 17.93 -17.06 1.76
C GLY A 151 18.97 -16.54 0.76
N SER A 152 18.57 -15.65 -0.16
CA SER A 152 19.51 -15.08 -1.15
C SER A 152 20.42 -13.98 -0.57
N LEU A 153 20.06 -13.40 0.57
CA LEU A 153 20.84 -12.38 1.25
C LEU A 153 21.66 -12.96 2.41
N PRO A 154 22.73 -12.26 2.86
CA PRO A 154 23.57 -12.72 3.97
C PRO A 154 22.85 -13.00 5.29
N THR A 155 21.67 -12.42 5.50
CA THR A 155 20.80 -12.69 6.66
C THR A 155 20.25 -14.12 6.68
N GLY A 156 20.31 -14.83 5.55
CA GLY A 156 19.64 -16.12 5.37
C GLY A 156 18.11 -16.00 5.47
N VAL A 157 17.46 -17.13 5.71
CA VAL A 157 16.00 -17.21 5.90
C VAL A 157 15.64 -16.63 7.28
N GLN A 158 14.61 -15.76 7.29
CA GLN A 158 14.03 -15.24 8.52
C GLN A 158 12.53 -15.57 8.53
N HIS A 159 11.93 -15.68 9.71
CA HIS A 159 10.51 -15.97 9.88
C HIS A 159 9.79 -14.77 10.48
N LEU A 160 8.85 -14.19 9.72
CA LEU A 160 8.01 -13.08 10.17
C LEU A 160 6.91 -13.59 11.09
N PRO A 161 6.72 -13.02 12.30
CA PRO A 161 5.51 -13.22 13.09
C PRO A 161 4.32 -12.54 12.38
N ALA A 162 3.41 -13.32 11.80
CA ALA A 162 2.36 -12.81 10.89
C ALA A 162 0.93 -13.00 11.42
N ALA A 163 0.76 -13.20 12.74
CA ALA A 163 -0.57 -13.36 13.33
C ALA A 163 -1.46 -12.11 13.14
N GLU A 164 -0.85 -10.93 13.18
CA GLU A 164 -1.51 -9.64 12.98
C GLU A 164 -0.92 -8.96 11.73
N PRO A 165 -1.44 -9.26 10.52
CA PRO A 165 -0.85 -8.78 9.27
C PRO A 165 -1.04 -7.27 9.04
N TYR A 166 -2.04 -6.66 9.68
CA TYR A 166 -2.35 -5.24 9.54
C TYR A 166 -2.10 -4.49 10.84
N SER A 167 -1.51 -3.30 10.72
CA SER A 167 -1.17 -2.44 11.84
C SER A 167 -2.41 -1.88 12.55
N ALA A 168 -2.58 -2.19 13.82
CA ALA A 168 -3.71 -1.71 14.62
C ALA A 168 -3.81 -0.17 14.65
N PRO A 169 -2.73 0.62 14.86
CA PRO A 169 -2.83 2.09 14.84
C PRO A 169 -3.21 2.66 13.47
N LEU A 170 -2.73 2.07 12.36
CA LEU A 170 -3.16 2.52 11.02
C LEU A 170 -4.62 2.18 10.74
N ARG A 171 -5.06 0.98 11.14
CA ARG A 171 -6.47 0.59 11.02
C ARG A 171 -7.37 1.52 11.84
N ALA A 172 -6.98 1.85 13.07
CA ALA A 172 -7.72 2.80 13.90
C ALA A 172 -7.83 4.19 13.25
N ALA A 173 -6.75 4.68 12.63
CA ALA A 173 -6.76 5.96 11.92
C ALA A 173 -7.70 5.94 10.69
N LEU A 174 -7.76 4.85 9.94
CA LEU A 174 -8.68 4.66 8.82
C LEU A 174 -10.13 4.59 9.30
N ILE A 175 -10.42 3.81 10.34
CA ILE A 175 -11.76 3.68 10.94
C ILE A 175 -12.25 5.04 11.41
N ALA A 176 -11.44 5.77 12.17
CA ALA A 176 -11.78 7.11 12.64
C ALA A 176 -12.02 8.11 11.50
N ALA A 177 -11.30 7.98 10.37
CA ALA A 177 -11.54 8.81 9.19
C ALA A 177 -12.88 8.48 8.51
N LEU A 178 -13.25 7.19 8.42
CA LEU A 178 -14.54 6.75 7.90
C LEU A 178 -15.70 7.21 8.77
N GLU A 179 -15.58 7.09 10.10
CA GLU A 179 -16.58 7.55 11.08
C GLU A 179 -16.83 9.07 10.96
N ARG A 180 -15.74 9.87 10.94
CA ARG A 180 -15.85 11.34 10.79
C ARG A 180 -16.59 11.77 9.53
N ARG A 181 -16.51 10.93 8.47
CA ARG A 181 -17.15 11.19 7.19
C ARG A 181 -18.52 10.54 7.06
N SER A 182 -18.99 9.87 8.10
CA SER A 182 -20.25 9.11 8.09
C SER A 182 -20.34 8.14 6.92
N GLU A 183 -19.22 7.50 6.59
CA GLU A 183 -19.16 6.48 5.54
C GLU A 183 -19.67 5.14 6.07
N ASP A 184 -20.34 4.38 5.20
CA ASP A 184 -20.70 2.99 5.51
C ASP A 184 -19.46 2.10 5.36
N PHE A 185 -19.12 1.35 6.40
CA PHE A 185 -17.92 0.49 6.38
C PHE A 185 -18.00 -0.72 7.30
N ALA A 186 -17.21 -1.74 6.96
CA ALA A 186 -16.86 -2.84 7.83
C ALA A 186 -15.48 -2.59 8.46
N GLY A 187 -15.42 -2.49 9.79
CA GLY A 187 -14.19 -2.19 10.53
C GLY A 187 -13.24 -3.39 10.67
N ALA A 188 -13.64 -4.58 10.21
CA ALA A 188 -12.86 -5.81 10.19
C ALA A 188 -13.30 -6.69 9.03
N GLY A 189 -12.47 -7.67 8.68
CA GLY A 189 -12.78 -8.69 7.68
C GLY A 189 -11.54 -9.37 7.14
N THR A 190 -11.66 -10.66 6.90
CA THR A 190 -10.62 -11.45 6.25
C THR A 190 -10.70 -11.27 4.74
N VAL A 191 -9.62 -10.79 4.13
CA VAL A 191 -9.52 -10.70 2.68
C VAL A 191 -8.81 -11.91 2.11
N ALA A 192 -9.48 -12.68 1.23
CA ALA A 192 -8.84 -13.69 0.43
C ALA A 192 -8.17 -13.05 -0.80
N VAL A 193 -6.91 -13.38 -1.04
CA VAL A 193 -6.18 -12.82 -2.18
C VAL A 193 -5.90 -13.92 -3.20
N ILE A 194 -6.50 -13.76 -4.39
CA ILE A 194 -6.31 -14.67 -5.52
C ILE A 194 -5.28 -14.12 -6.51
N ASN A 195 -4.76 -14.98 -7.36
CA ASN A 195 -3.66 -14.55 -8.25
C ASN A 195 -4.10 -13.53 -9.31
N GLY A 196 -5.32 -13.64 -9.85
CA GLY A 196 -5.75 -12.85 -10.99
C GLY A 196 -5.03 -13.23 -12.31
N PRO A 197 -5.25 -12.50 -13.42
CA PRO A 197 -6.16 -11.36 -13.56
C PRO A 197 -7.63 -11.77 -13.77
N ARG A 198 -7.96 -13.06 -13.93
CA ARG A 198 -9.37 -13.51 -14.01
C ARG A 198 -10.05 -13.40 -12.64
N PHE A 199 -11.33 -13.13 -12.66
CA PHE A 199 -12.19 -13.23 -11.49
C PHE A 199 -12.46 -14.67 -11.09
N SER A 200 -13.00 -14.87 -9.90
CA SER A 200 -13.35 -16.19 -9.36
C SER A 200 -14.48 -16.85 -10.13
N THR A 201 -14.48 -18.16 -10.14
CA THR A 201 -15.69 -18.94 -10.43
C THR A 201 -16.61 -18.98 -9.21
N LYS A 202 -17.91 -19.29 -9.40
CA LYS A 202 -18.86 -19.45 -8.28
C LYS A 202 -18.40 -20.50 -7.26
N ALA A 203 -17.76 -21.57 -7.72
CA ALA A 203 -17.24 -22.62 -6.84
C ALA A 203 -16.04 -22.13 -6.01
N GLU A 204 -15.13 -21.34 -6.61
CA GLU A 204 -14.01 -20.73 -5.90
C GLU A 204 -14.51 -19.74 -4.84
N SER A 205 -15.46 -18.85 -5.19
CA SER A 205 -16.07 -17.92 -4.24
C SER A 205 -16.74 -18.64 -3.06
N ALA A 206 -17.49 -19.68 -3.33
CA ALA A 206 -18.11 -20.49 -2.28
C ALA A 206 -17.06 -21.13 -1.35
N ALA A 207 -15.95 -21.62 -1.88
CA ALA A 207 -14.85 -22.17 -1.10
C ALA A 207 -14.15 -21.11 -0.25
N LEU A 208 -13.99 -19.88 -0.76
CA LEU A 208 -13.41 -18.76 -0.02
C LEU A 208 -14.30 -18.36 1.16
N VAL A 209 -15.61 -18.27 0.98
CA VAL A 209 -16.59 -18.02 2.06
C VAL A 209 -16.49 -19.09 3.14
N GLN A 210 -16.44 -20.39 2.74
CA GLN A 210 -16.28 -21.50 3.69
C GLN A 210 -14.94 -21.43 4.45
N SER A 211 -13.91 -20.84 3.85
CA SER A 211 -12.60 -20.60 4.51
C SER A 211 -12.62 -19.40 5.47
N GLY A 212 -13.74 -18.70 5.61
CA GLY A 212 -13.92 -17.58 6.51
C GLY A 212 -13.60 -16.21 5.88
N ALA A 213 -13.44 -16.11 4.56
CA ALA A 213 -13.21 -14.82 3.89
C ALA A 213 -14.53 -14.03 3.74
N GLN A 214 -14.48 -12.71 3.97
CA GLN A 214 -15.56 -11.77 3.72
C GLN A 214 -15.32 -10.94 2.48
N LEU A 215 -14.06 -10.79 2.08
CA LEU A 215 -13.61 -9.96 0.96
C LEU A 215 -12.73 -10.78 0.02
N ILE A 216 -12.70 -10.38 -1.25
CA ILE A 216 -11.79 -10.94 -2.24
C ILE A 216 -11.01 -9.82 -2.93
N SER A 217 -9.72 -10.05 -3.14
CA SER A 217 -8.79 -9.13 -3.76
C SER A 217 -7.79 -9.87 -4.66
N MET A 218 -7.05 -9.13 -5.49
CA MET A 218 -5.92 -9.67 -6.25
C MET A 218 -4.58 -9.09 -5.79
N THR A 219 -4.55 -8.09 -4.89
CA THR A 219 -3.34 -7.29 -4.61
C THR A 219 -3.03 -7.09 -3.13
N GLN A 220 -3.94 -7.45 -2.21
CA GLN A 220 -3.74 -7.28 -0.76
C GLN A 220 -2.69 -8.25 -0.16
N TYR A 221 -2.10 -9.11 -0.94
CA TYR A 221 -0.95 -9.96 -0.62
C TYR A 221 0.03 -9.91 -1.80
N PRO A 222 1.36 -9.77 -1.54
CA PRO A 222 2.06 -9.88 -0.24
C PRO A 222 2.35 -8.52 0.45
N GLU A 223 1.73 -7.41 0.07
CA GLU A 223 2.07 -6.07 0.57
C GLU A 223 2.20 -5.99 2.11
N PRO A 224 1.24 -6.49 2.93
CA PRO A 224 1.35 -6.39 4.39
C PRO A 224 2.55 -7.17 4.95
N MET A 225 2.85 -8.35 4.40
CA MET A 225 3.98 -9.17 4.83
C MET A 225 5.30 -8.49 4.52
N LEU A 226 5.48 -8.01 3.29
CA LEU A 226 6.69 -7.30 2.87
C LEU A 226 6.89 -5.98 3.64
N ALA A 227 5.82 -5.25 3.94
CA ALA A 227 5.91 -4.06 4.77
C ALA A 227 6.38 -4.40 6.20
N ALA A 228 5.80 -5.44 6.80
CA ALA A 228 6.18 -5.93 8.12
C ALA A 228 7.62 -6.42 8.17
N GLU A 229 8.10 -7.11 7.14
CA GLU A 229 9.51 -7.52 7.01
C GLU A 229 10.50 -6.35 6.96
N LEU A 230 10.06 -5.18 6.50
CA LEU A 230 10.84 -3.94 6.52
C LEU A 230 10.56 -3.06 7.75
N ASN A 231 9.86 -3.59 8.75
CA ASN A 231 9.43 -2.84 9.92
C ASN A 231 8.68 -1.55 9.54
N MET A 232 7.73 -1.67 8.62
CA MET A 232 6.77 -0.61 8.27
C MET A 232 5.37 -1.01 8.71
N HIS A 233 4.63 -0.07 9.28
CA HIS A 233 3.20 -0.21 9.50
C HIS A 233 2.47 -0.35 8.18
N PHE A 234 1.45 -1.21 8.12
CA PHE A 234 0.64 -1.38 6.92
C PHE A 234 -0.84 -1.53 7.27
N ALA A 235 -1.71 -0.82 6.57
CA ALA A 235 -3.15 -1.05 6.59
C ALA A 235 -3.76 -0.80 5.20
N ALA A 236 -4.93 -1.35 4.97
CA ALA A 236 -5.64 -1.21 3.71
C ALA A 236 -6.98 -0.51 3.90
N LEU A 237 -7.25 0.46 3.02
CA LEU A 237 -8.58 0.98 2.77
C LEU A 237 -9.14 0.26 1.54
N ALA A 238 -10.05 -0.68 1.76
CA ALA A 238 -10.73 -1.39 0.70
C ALA A 238 -12.05 -0.69 0.35
N PHE A 239 -12.34 -0.56 -0.94
CA PHE A 239 -13.66 -0.15 -1.42
C PHE A 239 -14.32 -1.34 -2.12
N ILE A 240 -15.52 -1.71 -1.67
CA ILE A 240 -16.24 -2.88 -2.16
C ILE A 240 -16.97 -2.48 -3.44
N THR A 241 -16.45 -2.93 -4.57
CA THR A 241 -16.98 -2.56 -5.88
C THR A 241 -18.11 -3.46 -6.37
N ASP A 242 -18.19 -4.68 -5.89
CA ASP A 242 -19.09 -5.70 -6.40
C ASP A 242 -19.36 -6.82 -5.37
N ALA A 243 -20.32 -7.66 -5.66
CA ALA A 243 -20.64 -8.85 -4.89
C ALA A 243 -20.01 -10.11 -5.53
N ASP A 244 -18.79 -9.99 -6.05
CA ASP A 244 -18.00 -11.03 -6.69
C ASP A 244 -18.80 -11.79 -7.78
N THR A 245 -19.25 -13.01 -7.53
CA THR A 245 -19.98 -13.82 -8.50
C THR A 245 -21.50 -13.58 -8.49
N GLY A 246 -21.96 -12.49 -7.85
CA GLY A 246 -23.36 -12.11 -7.79
C GLY A 246 -24.16 -12.89 -6.73
N HIS A 247 -23.55 -13.16 -5.58
CA HIS A 247 -24.22 -13.91 -4.48
C HIS A 247 -25.43 -13.18 -3.89
N ASP A 248 -25.52 -11.86 -4.08
CA ASP A 248 -26.62 -10.99 -3.63
C ASP A 248 -27.76 -10.85 -4.68
N GLY A 249 -27.67 -11.57 -5.79
CA GLY A 249 -28.58 -11.49 -6.92
C GLY A 249 -28.20 -10.44 -7.96
N SER A 250 -27.09 -9.72 -7.78
CA SER A 250 -26.55 -8.82 -8.80
C SER A 250 -25.86 -9.60 -9.93
N GLU A 251 -25.52 -8.89 -11.00
CA GLU A 251 -24.71 -9.47 -12.07
C GLU A 251 -23.30 -9.81 -11.57
N PRO A 252 -22.69 -10.89 -12.09
CA PRO A 252 -21.29 -11.22 -11.80
C PRO A 252 -20.35 -10.06 -12.16
N VAL A 253 -19.25 -9.94 -11.40
CA VAL A 253 -18.26 -8.88 -11.57
C VAL A 253 -17.66 -8.84 -12.97
N THR A 254 -17.50 -7.62 -13.49
CA THR A 254 -16.76 -7.31 -14.73
C THR A 254 -15.76 -6.20 -14.49
N ALA A 255 -14.74 -6.10 -15.33
CA ALA A 255 -13.75 -5.03 -15.22
C ALA A 255 -14.38 -3.63 -15.36
N ASP A 256 -15.32 -3.46 -16.30
CA ASP A 256 -16.00 -2.18 -16.54
C ASP A 256 -16.85 -1.75 -15.34
N LEU A 257 -17.53 -2.71 -14.70
CA LEU A 257 -18.29 -2.45 -13.47
C LEU A 257 -17.36 -1.96 -12.34
N VAL A 258 -16.23 -2.63 -12.13
CA VAL A 258 -15.24 -2.25 -11.11
C VAL A 258 -14.71 -0.86 -11.38
N LEU A 259 -14.25 -0.59 -12.63
CA LEU A 259 -13.69 0.71 -13.03
C LEU A 259 -14.70 1.85 -12.87
N GLY A 260 -15.94 1.63 -13.31
CA GLY A 260 -17.01 2.62 -13.20
C GLY A 260 -17.34 2.98 -11.75
N ARG A 261 -17.46 1.98 -10.88
CA ARG A 261 -17.74 2.19 -9.44
C ARG A 261 -16.56 2.83 -8.70
N LEU A 262 -15.33 2.46 -9.02
CA LEU A 262 -14.15 3.13 -8.47
C LEU A 262 -14.06 4.59 -8.88
N ALA A 263 -14.33 4.92 -10.16
CA ALA A 263 -14.33 6.29 -10.63
C ALA A 263 -15.38 7.15 -9.88
N ALA A 264 -16.56 6.60 -9.65
CA ALA A 264 -17.62 7.27 -8.88
C ALA A 264 -17.25 7.45 -7.39
N ALA A 265 -16.54 6.48 -6.80
CA ALA A 265 -16.14 6.51 -5.40
C ALA A 265 -14.83 7.28 -5.13
N GLN A 266 -14.08 7.63 -6.18
CA GLN A 266 -12.76 8.26 -6.05
C GLN A 266 -12.72 9.47 -5.10
N PRO A 267 -13.66 10.44 -5.14
CA PRO A 267 -13.65 11.57 -4.20
C PRO A 267 -13.78 11.12 -2.75
N ARG A 268 -14.62 10.12 -2.46
CA ARG A 268 -14.81 9.56 -1.11
C ARG A 268 -13.53 8.87 -0.63
N ILE A 269 -12.93 8.02 -1.46
CA ILE A 269 -11.68 7.31 -1.16
C ILE A 269 -10.57 8.30 -0.83
N LEU A 270 -10.38 9.32 -1.67
CA LEU A 270 -9.35 10.34 -1.49
C LEU A 270 -9.53 11.16 -0.22
N ALA A 271 -10.79 11.48 0.11
CA ALA A 271 -11.13 12.22 1.31
C ALA A 271 -10.78 11.42 2.58
N VAL A 272 -11.14 10.13 2.62
CA VAL A 272 -10.80 9.22 3.74
C VAL A 272 -9.27 9.07 3.88
N LEU A 273 -8.56 8.84 2.75
CA LEU A 273 -7.10 8.72 2.76
C LEU A 273 -6.42 9.98 3.29
N SER A 274 -6.88 11.16 2.85
CA SER A 274 -6.32 12.43 3.30
C SER A 274 -6.48 12.65 4.80
N ASP A 275 -7.66 12.31 5.36
CA ASP A 275 -7.91 12.43 6.80
C ASP A 275 -7.08 11.41 7.60
N ALA A 276 -6.98 10.18 7.11
CA ALA A 276 -6.16 9.16 7.76
C ALA A 276 -4.68 9.56 7.77
N VAL A 277 -4.15 10.07 6.66
CA VAL A 277 -2.76 10.55 6.57
C VAL A 277 -2.47 11.64 7.61
N ARG A 278 -3.38 12.61 7.80
CA ARG A 278 -3.20 13.66 8.81
C ARG A 278 -3.13 13.08 10.22
N THR A 279 -4.04 12.15 10.54
CA THR A 279 -4.06 11.45 11.84
C THR A 279 -2.77 10.68 12.07
N VAL A 280 -2.31 9.93 11.07
CA VAL A 280 -1.06 9.15 11.13
C VAL A 280 0.16 10.06 11.25
N SER A 281 0.19 11.16 10.50
CA SER A 281 1.30 12.13 10.56
C SER A 281 1.44 12.73 11.96
N ALA A 282 0.34 13.13 12.58
CA ALA A 282 0.34 13.64 13.95
C ALA A 282 0.82 12.56 14.95
N GLY A 283 0.34 11.31 14.79
CA GLY A 283 0.77 10.18 15.61
C GLY A 283 2.27 9.89 15.49
N LEU A 284 2.80 9.83 14.28
CA LEU A 284 4.22 9.64 14.04
C LEU A 284 5.08 10.81 14.55
N ALA A 285 4.60 12.05 14.45
CA ALA A 285 5.32 13.22 14.95
C ALA A 285 5.38 13.26 16.49
N SER A 286 4.34 12.77 17.17
CA SER A 286 4.30 12.71 18.64
C SER A 286 5.05 11.50 19.21
N ALA A 287 5.41 10.54 18.39
CA ALA A 287 6.19 9.35 18.77
C ALA A 287 7.65 9.74 19.01
N GLU A 288 7.95 10.23 20.22
CA GLU A 288 9.34 10.42 20.65
C GLU A 288 10.02 9.07 20.89
N PRO A 289 11.31 8.92 20.50
CA PRO A 289 12.02 7.64 20.64
C PRO A 289 12.07 7.06 22.05
N ALA A 290 11.79 7.87 23.07
CA ALA A 290 11.88 7.50 24.48
C ALA A 290 10.51 7.33 25.19
N ASN A 291 9.39 7.82 24.66
CA ASN A 291 8.14 7.97 25.41
C ASN A 291 6.89 7.42 24.72
N ASP A 292 6.98 6.95 23.50
CA ASP A 292 5.83 6.45 22.83
C ASP A 292 5.53 5.02 23.28
N GLY A 293 4.79 4.66 24.17
CA GLY A 293 4.44 3.28 24.56
C GLY A 293 4.48 2.19 23.46
N GLY A 294 5.20 2.40 22.40
CA GLY A 294 5.47 1.47 21.29
C GLY A 294 4.40 1.41 20.19
N MET A 295 3.34 2.20 20.24
CA MET A 295 2.22 2.12 19.27
C MET A 295 2.67 2.35 17.82
N TRP A 296 3.55 3.32 17.59
CA TRP A 296 4.11 3.66 16.27
C TRP A 296 5.50 3.07 16.04
N ARG A 297 5.95 2.16 16.89
CA ARG A 297 7.23 1.49 16.74
C ARG A 297 7.05 0.07 16.24
N MET A 298 7.32 -0.16 14.97
CA MET A 298 7.31 -1.50 14.40
C MET A 298 8.71 -2.11 14.49
N ALA A 299 8.84 -3.26 15.13
CA ALA A 299 10.11 -3.97 15.32
C ALA A 299 9.87 -5.49 15.29
N LEU A 300 9.19 -5.98 14.24
CA LEU A 300 8.93 -7.42 14.05
C LEU A 300 10.16 -8.16 13.56
N MET A 301 11.00 -7.50 12.76
CA MET A 301 12.24 -8.06 12.25
C MET A 301 13.44 -7.42 12.91
N PRO A 302 14.55 -8.16 13.12
CA PRO A 302 15.78 -7.61 13.67
C PRO A 302 16.27 -6.41 12.83
N PRO A 303 16.64 -5.27 13.44
CA PRO A 303 17.13 -4.09 12.69
C PRO A 303 18.30 -4.38 11.76
N ALA A 304 19.22 -5.29 12.17
CA ALA A 304 20.34 -5.69 11.33
C ALA A 304 19.91 -6.46 10.08
N ALA A 305 18.84 -7.26 10.16
CA ALA A 305 18.29 -7.96 9.02
C ALA A 305 17.65 -6.97 8.03
N VAL A 306 16.86 -6.03 8.53
CA VAL A 306 16.28 -4.95 7.70
C VAL A 306 17.38 -4.12 7.04
N ALA A 307 18.42 -3.73 7.79
CA ALA A 307 19.57 -2.99 7.25
C ALA A 307 20.28 -3.76 6.11
N THR A 308 20.39 -5.08 6.21
CA THR A 308 20.96 -5.90 5.13
C THR A 308 20.09 -5.89 3.88
N VAL A 309 18.76 -5.99 4.01
CA VAL A 309 17.84 -5.86 2.86
C VAL A 309 17.95 -4.49 2.20
N MET A 310 18.03 -3.43 3.01
CA MET A 310 18.13 -2.06 2.50
C MET A 310 19.50 -1.74 1.89
N GLY A 311 20.57 -2.40 2.33
CA GLY A 311 21.92 -2.28 1.80
C GLY A 311 22.26 -3.26 0.66
N ALA A 312 21.31 -4.11 0.22
CA ALA A 312 21.53 -5.05 -0.85
C ALA A 312 21.90 -4.33 -2.16
N ALA A 313 22.94 -4.81 -2.84
CA ALA A 313 23.29 -4.31 -4.16
C ALA A 313 22.31 -4.83 -5.22
N GLY A 314 21.96 -3.99 -6.18
CA GLY A 314 21.15 -4.41 -7.32
C GLY A 314 21.82 -5.54 -8.13
N PRO A 315 21.07 -6.29 -8.95
CA PRO A 315 21.63 -7.35 -9.76
C PRO A 315 22.73 -6.76 -10.63
N ALA A 316 23.94 -7.37 -10.55
CA ALA A 316 25.03 -7.00 -11.44
C ALA A 316 24.54 -7.10 -12.88
N SER A 317 24.65 -6.01 -13.65
CA SER A 317 24.34 -6.03 -15.08
C SER A 317 25.22 -7.11 -15.73
N HIS A 318 24.65 -8.25 -16.03
CA HIS A 318 25.32 -9.26 -16.84
C HIS A 318 25.46 -8.66 -18.22
N GLY A 319 26.65 -8.08 -18.46
CA GLY A 319 27.05 -7.67 -19.80
C GLY A 319 26.95 -8.90 -20.69
N THR A 320 25.99 -8.90 -21.59
CA THR A 320 25.92 -9.83 -22.71
C THR A 320 27.20 -9.66 -23.52
N LYS A 321 28.18 -10.54 -23.29
CA LYS A 321 29.26 -10.74 -24.28
C LYS A 321 28.58 -11.21 -25.55
N ARG A 322 28.38 -10.30 -26.48
CA ARG A 322 28.19 -10.67 -27.89
C ARG A 322 29.48 -11.31 -28.34
N THR A 323 29.53 -12.63 -28.42
CA THR A 323 30.45 -13.33 -29.31
C THR A 323 29.89 -13.15 -30.70
N GLY A 324 30.49 -12.27 -31.48
CA GLY A 324 30.29 -12.18 -32.92
C GLY A 324 31.00 -13.35 -33.64
N PRO A 325 30.63 -13.60 -34.91
CA PRO A 325 30.98 -14.79 -35.65
C PRO A 325 32.47 -14.93 -35.90
#